data_09159e94eaa85b5af8abfac28d8fe266
#
_entry.id   09159e94eaa85b5af8abfac28d8fe266
#
_cell.length_a   1.000
_cell.length_b   1.000
_cell.length_c   1.000
_cell.angle_alpha   90.00
_cell.angle_beta   90.00
_cell.angle_gamma   90.00
#
_symmetry.space_group_name_H-M   'P 1'
#
loop_
_entity.id
_entity.type
_entity.pdbx_description
1 polymer ?
#
loop_
_entity_poly.entity_id
_entity_poly.type
_entity_poly.pdbx_seq_one_letter_code
_entity_poly.pdbx_strand_id
1 'polypeptide(L)'
;MKPSSEILPGPVAECLGVKVPDSPMLTPTRIERINAARYEGQEIAGALEVVRAGDKVLELGAGIGIVGAVVAHNAKPAQVLSFEANPQLIPHINALYAFNGLADRIEVRNEVLISAPDAPETIPFHVRNSYLGSSLIDTEARATTRVDVPTASYAKVHRDFAPDVLLMDIEGGELDFLRHASLDGIRAIVIEFHPEAYGKDGMMECKSILERAGFAKVPGLCTRHVWACTHDPAQRPPMPDSGWSRKLGQVDGAIVVPPTEQGFVQAAGVLDAGGRYRAEGALWRNGRALTTRPAMPSGTLTDRPGTWLWGGVLWMHFGHFLVESTARLWALDQLDGKIDGILYVPKRPRNGDEVLDFQRMLIRSLGTEVPVACAATPERVERLIVPGQGFGLGAMIAGTDEFRAAMRRRSGRDIPAEGPEKLYISRSKLPSGRGNLIGEAELEAKLQAQGYTVYHPEKHDIRHQIATYKAAKKVIAAEGSALHMLAMVADDSTEVAMIVRRPSGATRNIETHLTAFTGRAPAVITQLRRSWKPLGPAKPRTWMGELDMPALQAALARQGFIGDAKTTWQPLDPGTVRERLGDRFEEVA
;
A
#
# COMPACT_ATOMS: atom_id res chain seq x y z
N MET A 1 -43.87 -4.38 54.30
CA MET A 1 -43.78 -5.37 53.25
C MET A 1 -42.35 -5.28 52.69
N LYS A 2 -41.55 -6.33 52.88
CA LYS A 2 -40.22 -6.43 52.21
C LYS A 2 -40.47 -6.72 50.73
N PRO A 3 -39.74 -6.11 49.79
CA PRO A 3 -39.85 -6.49 48.38
C PRO A 3 -39.41 -7.95 48.26
N SER A 4 -40.22 -8.77 47.62
CA SER A 4 -39.88 -10.13 47.23
C SER A 4 -38.61 -10.08 46.34
N SER A 5 -37.55 -10.74 46.82
CA SER A 5 -36.40 -11.04 46.00
C SER A 5 -36.87 -12.01 44.89
N GLU A 6 -37.14 -11.49 43.69
CA GLU A 6 -37.21 -12.33 42.51
C GLU A 6 -35.87 -13.05 42.38
N ILE A 7 -35.88 -14.36 42.62
CA ILE A 7 -34.73 -15.22 42.33
C ILE A 7 -34.60 -15.26 40.81
N LEU A 8 -33.69 -14.49 40.28
CA LEU A 8 -33.32 -14.60 38.86
C LEU A 8 -32.91 -16.06 38.58
N PRO A 9 -33.45 -16.69 37.54
CA PRO A 9 -33.04 -18.04 37.19
C PRO A 9 -31.51 -18.09 37.02
N GLY A 10 -30.89 -19.21 37.46
CA GLY A 10 -29.45 -19.38 37.37
C GLY A 10 -28.95 -19.27 35.92
N PRO A 11 -27.63 -19.02 35.70
CA PRO A 11 -27.08 -18.90 34.37
C PRO A 11 -27.23 -20.21 33.60
N VAL A 12 -27.58 -20.15 32.31
CA VAL A 12 -27.70 -21.30 31.39
C VAL A 12 -26.44 -21.54 30.59
N ALA A 13 -25.55 -20.55 30.53
CA ALA A 13 -24.26 -20.64 29.88
C ALA A 13 -23.21 -19.72 30.55
N GLU A 14 -21.93 -19.95 30.24
CA GLU A 14 -20.83 -19.10 30.70
C GLU A 14 -19.77 -18.95 29.60
N CYS A 15 -19.29 -17.74 29.37
CA CYS A 15 -18.22 -17.46 28.45
C CYS A 15 -17.13 -16.63 29.13
N LEU A 16 -15.94 -17.20 29.33
CA LEU A 16 -14.77 -16.51 29.90
C LEU A 16 -15.11 -15.71 31.18
N GLY A 17 -15.86 -16.31 32.10
CA GLY A 17 -16.27 -15.71 33.36
C GLY A 17 -17.55 -14.89 33.32
N VAL A 18 -18.12 -14.62 32.14
CA VAL A 18 -19.41 -13.96 31.96
C VAL A 18 -20.55 -15.01 32.00
N LYS A 19 -21.41 -14.91 32.99
CA LYS A 19 -22.56 -15.77 33.18
C LYS A 19 -23.74 -15.27 32.35
N VAL A 20 -24.33 -16.14 31.54
CA VAL A 20 -25.40 -15.79 30.62
C VAL A 20 -26.75 -16.27 31.17
N PRO A 21 -27.67 -15.36 31.54
CA PRO A 21 -29.01 -15.71 32.00
C PRO A 21 -29.84 -16.30 30.86
N ASP A 22 -30.89 -17.05 31.19
CA ASP A 22 -31.79 -17.61 30.19
C ASP A 22 -32.49 -16.53 29.36
N SER A 23 -32.64 -16.80 28.08
CA SER A 23 -33.23 -15.87 27.11
C SER A 23 -33.85 -16.65 25.95
N PRO A 24 -34.97 -16.19 25.37
CA PRO A 24 -35.54 -16.76 24.15
C PRO A 24 -34.59 -16.76 22.96
N MET A 25 -33.52 -15.97 23.03
CA MET A 25 -32.48 -15.89 21.98
C MET A 25 -31.48 -17.03 22.07
N LEU A 26 -31.49 -17.83 23.15
CA LEU A 26 -30.53 -18.91 23.37
C LEU A 26 -31.10 -20.25 22.90
N THR A 27 -30.52 -20.81 21.87
CA THR A 27 -30.77 -22.19 21.43
C THR A 27 -29.75 -23.13 22.08
N PRO A 28 -30.04 -24.46 22.19
CA PRO A 28 -29.06 -25.42 22.73
C PRO A 28 -27.68 -25.34 22.05
N THR A 29 -27.67 -25.16 20.75
CA THR A 29 -26.40 -25.00 19.96
C THR A 29 -25.67 -23.72 20.34
N ARG A 30 -26.38 -22.61 20.61
CA ARG A 30 -25.75 -21.37 21.06
C ARG A 30 -25.14 -21.51 22.43
N ILE A 31 -25.89 -22.11 23.35
CA ILE A 31 -25.44 -22.41 24.73
C ILE A 31 -24.13 -23.22 24.66
N GLU A 32 -24.09 -24.27 23.84
CA GLU A 32 -22.88 -25.07 23.65
C GLU A 32 -21.70 -24.23 23.10
N ARG A 33 -21.95 -23.39 22.08
CA ARG A 33 -20.89 -22.52 21.49
C ARG A 33 -20.42 -21.46 22.49
N ILE A 34 -21.30 -20.88 23.30
CA ILE A 34 -20.97 -19.92 24.36
C ILE A 34 -20.08 -20.60 25.41
N ASN A 35 -20.50 -21.76 25.95
CA ASN A 35 -19.74 -22.51 26.94
C ASN A 35 -18.34 -22.94 26.42
N ALA A 36 -18.22 -23.17 25.13
CA ALA A 36 -16.96 -23.53 24.48
C ALA A 36 -16.12 -22.30 24.04
N ALA A 37 -16.53 -21.06 24.36
CA ALA A 37 -15.94 -19.81 23.88
C ALA A 37 -15.81 -19.77 22.35
N ARG A 38 -16.73 -20.39 21.62
CA ARG A 38 -16.77 -20.43 20.14
C ARG A 38 -17.85 -19.52 19.54
N TYR A 39 -18.72 -18.95 20.37
CA TYR A 39 -19.69 -17.93 19.96
C TYR A 39 -18.93 -16.61 19.82
N GLU A 40 -18.95 -15.97 18.65
CA GLU A 40 -18.15 -14.76 18.33
C GLU A 40 -16.67 -14.90 18.76
N GLY A 41 -16.13 -16.13 18.65
CA GLY A 41 -14.87 -16.48 19.30
C GLY A 41 -13.65 -15.76 18.73
N GLN A 42 -13.69 -15.36 17.44
CA GLN A 42 -12.62 -14.61 16.80
C GLN A 42 -12.64 -13.13 17.18
N GLU A 43 -13.84 -12.55 17.24
CA GLU A 43 -14.10 -11.18 17.69
C GLU A 43 -13.68 -11.04 19.16
N ILE A 44 -14.10 -11.96 20.02
CA ILE A 44 -13.72 -12.00 21.44
C ILE A 44 -12.19 -12.11 21.59
N ALA A 45 -11.55 -13.05 20.89
CA ALA A 45 -10.10 -13.21 20.97
C ALA A 45 -9.36 -11.97 20.50
N GLY A 46 -9.82 -11.37 19.39
CA GLY A 46 -9.27 -10.11 18.89
C GLY A 46 -9.46 -8.95 19.88
N ALA A 47 -10.66 -8.81 20.43
CA ALA A 47 -10.99 -7.74 21.37
C ALA A 47 -10.18 -7.85 22.67
N LEU A 48 -10.07 -9.05 23.24
CA LEU A 48 -9.27 -9.28 24.46
C LEU A 48 -7.77 -9.01 24.25
N GLU A 49 -7.24 -9.19 23.04
CA GLU A 49 -5.86 -8.86 22.73
C GLU A 49 -5.62 -7.35 22.59
N VAL A 50 -6.57 -6.62 21.98
CA VAL A 50 -6.33 -5.22 21.63
C VAL A 50 -6.86 -4.23 22.66
N VAL A 51 -7.90 -4.57 23.43
CA VAL A 51 -8.48 -3.69 24.47
C VAL A 51 -7.57 -3.68 25.70
N ARG A 52 -7.31 -2.50 26.22
CA ARG A 52 -6.48 -2.28 27.41
C ARG A 52 -7.32 -1.75 28.56
N ALA A 53 -6.88 -1.99 29.77
CA ALA A 53 -7.50 -1.37 30.95
C ALA A 53 -7.50 0.17 30.80
N GLY A 54 -8.65 0.78 31.01
CA GLY A 54 -8.84 2.22 30.89
C GLY A 54 -9.24 2.71 29.49
N ASP A 55 -9.26 1.87 28.45
CA ASP A 55 -9.76 2.25 27.12
C ASP A 55 -11.26 2.56 27.14
N LYS A 56 -11.69 3.43 26.24
CA LYS A 56 -13.11 3.60 25.87
C LYS A 56 -13.39 2.78 24.61
N VAL A 57 -14.31 1.85 24.72
CA VAL A 57 -14.66 0.91 23.65
C VAL A 57 -16.00 1.30 23.04
N LEU A 58 -16.03 1.51 21.73
CA LEU A 58 -17.25 1.70 20.95
C LEU A 58 -17.57 0.38 20.23
N GLU A 59 -18.73 -0.21 20.52
CA GLU A 59 -19.20 -1.46 19.92
C GLU A 59 -20.40 -1.18 19.01
N LEU A 60 -20.31 -1.61 17.77
CA LEU A 60 -21.32 -1.49 16.72
C LEU A 60 -21.82 -2.90 16.37
N GLY A 61 -23.10 -3.18 16.67
CA GLY A 61 -23.69 -4.52 16.58
C GLY A 61 -23.40 -5.32 17.84
N ALA A 62 -24.13 -5.03 18.94
CA ALA A 62 -23.93 -5.74 20.20
C ALA A 62 -24.45 -7.19 20.17
N GLY A 63 -25.34 -7.53 19.20
CA GLY A 63 -25.98 -8.84 19.14
C GLY A 63 -26.71 -9.18 20.45
N ILE A 64 -26.36 -10.28 21.10
CA ILE A 64 -26.90 -10.62 22.44
C ILE A 64 -26.04 -10.08 23.60
N GLY A 65 -25.07 -9.20 23.32
CA GLY A 65 -24.25 -8.48 24.30
C GLY A 65 -23.07 -9.26 24.87
N ILE A 66 -22.74 -10.44 24.35
CA ILE A 66 -21.69 -11.31 24.92
C ILE A 66 -20.29 -10.73 24.66
N VAL A 67 -20.01 -10.19 23.46
CA VAL A 67 -18.69 -9.65 23.16
C VAL A 67 -18.37 -8.48 24.08
N GLY A 68 -19.25 -7.47 24.15
CA GLY A 68 -19.10 -6.32 25.04
C GLY A 68 -19.00 -6.73 26.53
N ALA A 69 -19.82 -7.68 26.98
CA ALA A 69 -19.77 -8.17 28.37
C ALA A 69 -18.44 -8.87 28.70
N VAL A 70 -17.92 -9.74 27.78
CA VAL A 70 -16.63 -10.44 27.97
C VAL A 70 -15.48 -9.44 27.98
N VAL A 71 -15.50 -8.44 27.12
CA VAL A 71 -14.50 -7.35 27.08
C VAL A 71 -14.55 -6.52 28.37
N ALA A 72 -15.76 -6.09 28.80
CA ALA A 72 -15.93 -5.31 30.02
C ALA A 72 -15.47 -6.08 31.27
N HIS A 73 -15.72 -7.39 31.33
CA HIS A 73 -15.33 -8.24 32.45
C HIS A 73 -13.83 -8.49 32.52
N ASN A 74 -13.19 -8.85 31.37
CA ASN A 74 -11.82 -9.35 31.34
C ASN A 74 -10.79 -8.26 31.07
N ALA A 75 -11.01 -7.38 30.08
CA ALA A 75 -10.05 -6.33 29.71
C ALA A 75 -10.16 -5.07 30.57
N LYS A 76 -11.27 -4.90 31.30
CA LYS A 76 -11.51 -3.78 32.22
C LYS A 76 -11.33 -2.39 31.58
N PRO A 77 -11.96 -2.13 30.44
CA PRO A 77 -11.98 -0.80 29.85
C PRO A 77 -12.61 0.20 30.84
N ALA A 78 -12.38 1.51 30.63
CA ALA A 78 -13.04 2.55 31.41
C ALA A 78 -14.55 2.55 31.16
N GLN A 79 -14.95 2.36 29.90
CA GLN A 79 -16.34 2.33 29.47
C GLN A 79 -16.49 1.58 28.15
N VAL A 80 -17.62 0.87 27.99
CA VAL A 80 -18.08 0.31 26.71
C VAL A 80 -19.38 1.00 26.33
N LEU A 81 -19.48 1.53 25.12
CA LEU A 81 -20.69 2.09 24.54
C LEU A 81 -21.09 1.23 23.34
N SER A 82 -22.19 0.48 23.49
CA SER A 82 -22.67 -0.45 22.47
C SER A 82 -23.90 0.10 21.75
N PHE A 83 -23.99 -0.17 20.45
CA PHE A 83 -25.14 0.13 19.61
C PHE A 83 -25.72 -1.16 19.05
N GLU A 84 -27.04 -1.33 19.17
CA GLU A 84 -27.77 -2.48 18.66
C GLU A 84 -29.05 -2.02 17.96
N ALA A 85 -29.21 -2.43 16.70
CA ALA A 85 -30.35 -2.03 15.89
C ALA A 85 -31.63 -2.79 16.26
N ASN A 86 -31.51 -4.05 16.69
CA ASN A 86 -32.67 -4.88 16.99
C ASN A 86 -33.26 -4.55 18.38
N PRO A 87 -34.43 -3.89 18.45
CA PRO A 87 -35.03 -3.51 19.74
C PRO A 87 -35.40 -4.70 20.61
N GLN A 88 -35.62 -5.90 20.04
CA GLN A 88 -35.96 -7.10 20.79
C GLN A 88 -34.78 -7.62 21.63
N LEU A 89 -33.53 -7.29 21.26
CA LEU A 89 -32.34 -7.73 21.98
C LEU A 89 -32.03 -6.86 23.22
N ILE A 90 -32.42 -5.60 23.22
CA ILE A 90 -32.06 -4.63 24.26
C ILE A 90 -32.42 -5.08 25.69
N PRO A 91 -33.62 -5.61 25.97
CA PRO A 91 -33.92 -6.10 27.31
C PRO A 91 -33.02 -7.25 27.78
N HIS A 92 -32.63 -8.14 26.83
CA HIS A 92 -31.79 -9.29 27.13
C HIS A 92 -30.31 -8.88 27.33
N ILE A 93 -29.82 -7.90 26.56
CA ILE A 93 -28.51 -7.32 26.74
C ILE A 93 -28.40 -6.65 28.11
N ASN A 94 -29.38 -5.83 28.48
CA ASN A 94 -29.40 -5.17 29.79
C ASN A 94 -29.48 -6.19 30.95
N ALA A 95 -30.23 -7.27 30.79
CA ALA A 95 -30.30 -8.34 31.77
C ALA A 95 -28.95 -9.06 31.93
N LEU A 96 -28.23 -9.33 30.83
CA LEU A 96 -26.88 -9.90 30.83
C LEU A 96 -25.88 -8.99 31.57
N TYR A 97 -25.91 -7.68 31.29
CA TYR A 97 -25.01 -6.72 31.94
C TYR A 97 -25.31 -6.60 33.44
N ALA A 98 -26.58 -6.48 33.82
CA ALA A 98 -26.98 -6.41 35.22
C ALA A 98 -26.62 -7.70 35.99
N PHE A 99 -26.85 -8.89 35.39
CA PHE A 99 -26.54 -10.18 35.99
C PHE A 99 -25.05 -10.35 36.34
N ASN A 100 -24.18 -9.74 35.56
CA ASN A 100 -22.72 -9.78 35.76
C ASN A 100 -22.15 -8.55 36.50
N GLY A 101 -22.99 -7.63 36.97
CA GLY A 101 -22.55 -6.40 37.65
C GLY A 101 -21.76 -5.46 36.73
N LEU A 102 -22.10 -5.41 35.45
CA LEU A 102 -21.40 -4.62 34.42
C LEU A 102 -22.16 -3.34 34.03
N ALA A 103 -23.40 -3.14 34.54
CA ALA A 103 -24.28 -2.04 34.12
C ALA A 103 -23.68 -0.64 34.29
N ASP A 104 -22.73 -0.44 35.21
CA ASP A 104 -22.03 0.84 35.40
C ASP A 104 -20.86 1.06 34.41
N ARG A 105 -20.47 0.01 33.67
CA ARG A 105 -19.32 0.05 32.74
C ARG A 105 -19.70 -0.06 31.29
N ILE A 106 -20.89 -0.62 31.00
CA ILE A 106 -21.33 -0.84 29.62
C ILE A 106 -22.76 -0.33 29.47
N GLU A 107 -22.94 0.52 28.47
CA GLU A 107 -24.22 1.09 28.04
C GLU A 107 -24.59 0.53 26.67
N VAL A 108 -25.82 0.13 26.45
CA VAL A 108 -26.34 -0.23 25.13
C VAL A 108 -27.44 0.75 24.70
N ARG A 109 -27.36 1.22 23.46
CA ARG A 109 -28.34 2.09 22.82
C ARG A 109 -29.04 1.36 21.67
N ASN A 110 -30.37 1.47 21.62
CA ASN A 110 -31.11 0.98 20.48
C ASN A 110 -31.13 2.05 19.36
N GLU A 111 -30.02 2.18 18.69
CA GLU A 111 -29.81 3.14 17.60
C GLU A 111 -28.88 2.51 16.56
N VAL A 112 -28.97 2.99 15.31
CA VAL A 112 -28.02 2.69 14.26
C VAL A 112 -27.04 3.84 14.10
N LEU A 113 -25.75 3.58 14.25
CA LEU A 113 -24.73 4.60 14.14
C LEU A 113 -24.35 4.84 12.67
N ILE A 114 -24.61 6.04 12.16
CA ILE A 114 -24.37 6.42 10.77
C ILE A 114 -23.17 7.36 10.68
N SER A 115 -22.22 7.04 9.81
CA SER A 115 -21.01 7.85 9.57
C SER A 115 -21.19 8.88 8.45
N ALA A 116 -22.14 8.65 7.53
CA ALA A 116 -22.47 9.60 6.47
C ALA A 116 -23.00 10.93 7.06
N PRO A 117 -22.69 12.10 6.42
CA PRO A 117 -23.07 13.42 6.97
C PRO A 117 -24.58 13.65 7.02
N ASP A 118 -25.35 13.07 6.09
CA ASP A 118 -26.78 13.27 5.92
C ASP A 118 -27.58 12.05 6.44
N ALA A 119 -27.37 11.68 7.71
CA ALA A 119 -28.08 10.56 8.32
C ALA A 119 -29.57 10.89 8.47
N PRO A 120 -30.51 9.99 8.05
CA PRO A 120 -31.94 10.15 8.33
C PRO A 120 -32.20 9.99 9.83
N GLU A 121 -33.34 10.49 10.32
CA GLU A 121 -33.71 10.35 11.74
C GLU A 121 -33.94 8.88 12.13
N THR A 122 -34.48 8.07 11.21
CA THR A 122 -34.69 6.63 11.38
C THR A 122 -34.28 5.88 10.14
N ILE A 123 -33.95 4.61 10.30
CA ILE A 123 -33.61 3.70 9.20
C ILE A 123 -34.43 2.40 9.33
N PRO A 124 -34.96 1.85 8.21
CA PRO A 124 -35.64 0.57 8.25
C PRO A 124 -34.67 -0.56 8.58
N PHE A 125 -35.01 -1.35 9.58
CA PHE A 125 -34.26 -2.52 9.99
C PHE A 125 -35.13 -3.77 9.85
N HIS A 126 -34.60 -4.83 9.25
CA HIS A 126 -35.33 -6.07 8.96
C HIS A 126 -34.99 -7.12 10.01
N VAL A 127 -35.89 -7.25 11.02
CA VAL A 127 -35.76 -8.25 12.08
C VAL A 127 -36.18 -9.62 11.54
N ARG A 128 -35.34 -10.62 11.74
CA ARG A 128 -35.62 -12.03 11.39
C ARG A 128 -35.96 -12.85 12.63
N ASN A 129 -36.65 -13.98 12.42
CA ASN A 129 -36.94 -14.95 13.50
C ASN A 129 -35.67 -15.52 14.17
N SER A 130 -34.57 -15.57 13.44
CA SER A 130 -33.23 -15.71 14.02
C SER A 130 -32.53 -14.35 13.92
N TYR A 131 -32.14 -13.75 15.04
CA TYR A 131 -31.51 -12.44 15.05
C TYR A 131 -30.18 -12.41 14.28
N LEU A 132 -29.52 -13.57 14.15
CA LEU A 132 -28.37 -13.73 13.24
C LEU A 132 -28.82 -13.48 11.79
N GLY A 133 -28.20 -12.50 11.15
CA GLY A 133 -28.55 -12.08 9.79
C GLY A 133 -29.74 -11.13 9.69
N SER A 134 -30.20 -10.52 10.81
CA SER A 134 -31.00 -9.28 10.75
C SER A 134 -30.11 -8.16 10.24
N SER A 135 -30.55 -7.42 9.21
CA SER A 135 -29.69 -6.47 8.53
C SER A 135 -30.46 -5.26 8.02
N LEU A 136 -29.71 -4.22 7.64
CA LEU A 136 -30.23 -3.04 6.94
C LEU A 136 -30.64 -3.35 5.49
N ILE A 137 -30.23 -4.51 4.95
CA ILE A 137 -30.51 -4.92 3.57
C ILE A 137 -31.65 -5.91 3.54
N ASP A 138 -32.74 -5.59 2.82
CA ASP A 138 -33.84 -6.50 2.57
C ASP A 138 -33.38 -7.60 1.60
N THR A 139 -33.34 -8.84 2.07
CA THR A 139 -33.16 -10.00 1.20
C THR A 139 -34.49 -10.72 1.09
N GLU A 140 -35.15 -10.63 -0.06
CA GLU A 140 -36.49 -11.16 -0.39
C GLU A 140 -36.73 -12.65 -0.05
N ALA A 141 -35.73 -13.37 0.43
CA ALA A 141 -35.78 -14.82 0.60
C ALA A 141 -36.41 -15.32 1.92
N ARG A 142 -36.71 -14.47 2.91
CA ARG A 142 -37.27 -14.90 4.24
C ARG A 142 -38.17 -13.83 4.83
N ALA A 143 -39.24 -14.27 5.53
CA ALA A 143 -40.14 -13.38 6.24
C ALA A 143 -39.39 -12.53 7.29
N THR A 144 -39.44 -11.21 7.13
CA THR A 144 -38.85 -10.23 8.04
C THR A 144 -39.95 -9.33 8.61
N THR A 145 -39.76 -8.84 9.85
CA THR A 145 -40.56 -7.75 10.39
C THR A 145 -39.76 -6.46 10.26
N ARG A 146 -40.24 -5.50 9.50
CA ARG A 146 -39.63 -4.17 9.39
C ARG A 146 -39.93 -3.37 10.66
N VAL A 147 -38.86 -2.78 11.23
CA VAL A 147 -38.91 -1.86 12.35
C VAL A 147 -38.10 -0.61 11.97
N ASP A 148 -38.66 0.58 12.21
CA ASP A 148 -37.89 1.81 12.00
C ASP A 148 -37.08 2.10 13.29
N VAL A 149 -35.74 2.11 13.16
CA VAL A 149 -34.79 2.27 14.27
C VAL A 149 -34.19 3.68 14.21
N PRO A 150 -34.12 4.40 15.35
CA PRO A 150 -33.47 5.71 15.41
C PRO A 150 -32.01 5.63 14.97
N THR A 151 -31.50 6.71 14.39
CA THR A 151 -30.11 6.82 14.04
C THR A 151 -29.36 7.79 14.95
N ALA A 152 -28.07 7.55 15.12
CA ALA A 152 -27.15 8.47 15.78
C ALA A 152 -25.99 8.84 14.86
N SER A 153 -25.51 10.08 14.95
CA SER A 153 -24.36 10.53 14.19
C SER A 153 -23.06 9.99 14.79
N TYR A 154 -22.32 9.20 13.99
CA TYR A 154 -20.99 8.72 14.39
C TYR A 154 -20.05 9.89 14.70
N ALA A 155 -20.03 10.93 13.87
CA ALA A 155 -19.15 12.08 14.08
C ALA A 155 -19.40 12.75 15.44
N LYS A 156 -20.66 12.79 15.89
CA LYS A 156 -21.02 13.30 17.23
C LYS A 156 -20.55 12.33 18.32
N VAL A 157 -20.88 11.05 18.21
CA VAL A 157 -20.48 10.04 19.20
C VAL A 157 -18.95 9.94 19.28
N HIS A 158 -18.27 9.92 18.16
CA HIS A 158 -16.80 9.88 18.10
C HIS A 158 -16.15 11.06 18.83
N ARG A 159 -16.66 12.28 18.63
CA ARG A 159 -16.16 13.48 19.31
C ARG A 159 -16.47 13.46 20.81
N ASP A 160 -17.71 13.12 21.19
CA ASP A 160 -18.19 13.27 22.57
C ASP A 160 -17.74 12.10 23.47
N PHE A 161 -17.70 10.87 22.93
CA PHE A 161 -17.24 9.68 23.64
C PHE A 161 -15.72 9.48 23.53
N ALA A 162 -15.09 9.90 22.43
CA ALA A 162 -13.66 9.74 22.13
C ALA A 162 -13.18 8.30 22.34
N PRO A 163 -13.64 7.33 21.53
CA PRO A 163 -13.29 5.93 21.69
C PRO A 163 -11.82 5.65 21.33
N ASP A 164 -11.16 4.79 22.09
CA ASP A 164 -9.83 4.25 21.81
C ASP A 164 -9.89 3.00 20.92
N VAL A 165 -10.97 2.22 21.04
CA VAL A 165 -11.17 0.94 20.36
C VAL A 165 -12.54 0.89 19.72
N LEU A 166 -12.60 0.38 18.48
CA LEU A 166 -13.83 0.12 17.74
C LEU A 166 -14.01 -1.38 17.55
N LEU A 167 -15.13 -1.93 18.03
CA LEU A 167 -15.58 -3.29 17.72
C LEU A 167 -16.75 -3.15 16.74
N MET A 168 -16.74 -3.89 15.63
CA MET A 168 -17.72 -3.72 14.57
C MET A 168 -18.15 -5.07 13.99
N ASP A 169 -19.43 -5.38 14.14
CA ASP A 169 -20.14 -6.47 13.48
C ASP A 169 -21.58 -6.00 13.19
N ILE A 170 -21.80 -5.38 12.02
CA ILE A 170 -23.06 -4.71 11.65
C ILE A 170 -23.73 -5.32 10.41
N GLU A 171 -23.42 -6.59 10.15
CA GLU A 171 -24.13 -7.45 9.21
C GLU A 171 -24.31 -6.81 7.80
N GLY A 172 -23.24 -6.16 7.29
CA GLY A 172 -23.16 -5.63 5.93
C GLY A 172 -23.14 -4.11 5.79
N GLY A 173 -23.16 -3.37 6.91
CA GLY A 173 -23.00 -1.90 6.91
C GLY A 173 -21.55 -1.40 6.94
N GLU A 174 -20.55 -2.28 7.05
CA GLU A 174 -19.15 -1.93 7.33
C GLU A 174 -18.54 -1.07 6.23
N LEU A 175 -18.85 -1.36 4.97
CA LEU A 175 -18.29 -0.63 3.83
C LEU A 175 -18.76 0.82 3.81
N ASP A 176 -20.06 1.03 3.96
CA ASP A 176 -20.63 2.37 3.96
C ASP A 176 -20.16 3.17 5.18
N PHE A 177 -20.13 2.51 6.34
CA PHE A 177 -19.60 3.11 7.56
C PHE A 177 -18.12 3.54 7.38
N LEU A 178 -17.24 2.67 6.93
CA LEU A 178 -15.81 2.96 6.80
C LEU A 178 -15.49 4.03 5.75
N ARG A 179 -16.31 4.19 4.72
CA ARG A 179 -16.13 5.24 3.70
C ARG A 179 -16.22 6.65 4.24
N HIS A 180 -17.01 6.85 5.31
CA HIS A 180 -17.33 8.16 5.85
C HIS A 180 -16.82 8.37 7.27
N ALA A 181 -16.45 7.31 7.99
CA ALA A 181 -16.01 7.39 9.38
C ALA A 181 -14.60 8.00 9.50
N SER A 182 -14.44 9.02 10.36
CA SER A 182 -13.12 9.36 10.87
C SER A 182 -12.64 8.29 11.83
N LEU A 183 -11.43 7.79 11.61
CA LEU A 183 -10.74 6.84 12.49
C LEU A 183 -9.67 7.51 13.34
N ASP A 184 -9.67 8.84 13.42
CA ASP A 184 -8.71 9.60 14.21
C ASP A 184 -8.91 9.31 15.71
N GLY A 185 -7.80 9.09 16.43
CA GLY A 185 -7.85 8.71 17.85
C GLY A 185 -8.14 7.23 18.11
N ILE A 186 -8.69 6.49 17.15
CA ILE A 186 -8.89 5.04 17.29
C ILE A 186 -7.53 4.33 17.25
N ARG A 187 -7.22 3.60 18.32
CA ARG A 187 -5.98 2.84 18.48
C ARG A 187 -6.07 1.41 17.95
N ALA A 188 -7.24 0.80 18.07
CA ALA A 188 -7.47 -0.57 17.62
C ALA A 188 -8.87 -0.77 17.06
N ILE A 189 -9.00 -1.70 16.15
CA ILE A 189 -10.27 -2.08 15.53
C ILE A 189 -10.36 -3.61 15.48
N VAL A 190 -11.50 -4.16 15.89
CA VAL A 190 -11.89 -5.54 15.58
C VAL A 190 -13.14 -5.46 14.73
N ILE A 191 -13.10 -6.08 13.56
CA ILE A 191 -14.18 -5.98 12.56
C ILE A 191 -14.44 -7.32 11.89
N GLU A 192 -15.73 -7.69 11.78
CA GLU A 192 -16.18 -8.73 10.87
C GLU A 192 -16.61 -8.12 9.53
N PHE A 193 -16.30 -8.81 8.42
CA PHE A 193 -16.65 -8.39 7.06
C PHE A 193 -17.70 -9.30 6.47
N HIS A 194 -18.74 -8.72 5.86
CA HIS A 194 -19.87 -9.41 5.26
C HIS A 194 -19.88 -9.27 3.72
N PRO A 195 -19.00 -10.00 3.00
CA PRO A 195 -18.92 -9.90 1.54
C PRO A 195 -20.19 -10.37 0.82
N GLU A 196 -21.09 -11.07 1.44
CA GLU A 196 -22.42 -11.42 0.94
C GLU A 196 -23.32 -10.19 0.79
N ALA A 197 -23.08 -9.12 1.54
CA ALA A 197 -23.82 -7.87 1.45
C ALA A 197 -23.26 -6.91 0.39
N TYR A 198 -21.94 -6.75 0.32
CA TYR A 198 -21.27 -5.75 -0.54
C TYR A 198 -20.23 -6.34 -1.50
N GLY A 199 -20.22 -7.65 -1.66
CA GLY A 199 -19.33 -8.34 -2.58
C GLY A 199 -17.88 -8.45 -2.10
N LYS A 200 -17.09 -9.23 -2.83
CA LYS A 200 -15.66 -9.41 -2.55
C LYS A 200 -14.86 -8.11 -2.71
N ASP A 201 -15.23 -7.31 -3.69
CA ASP A 201 -14.53 -6.04 -3.96
C ASP A 201 -14.80 -5.02 -2.84
N GLY A 202 -16.03 -4.97 -2.30
CA GLY A 202 -16.34 -4.14 -1.14
C GLY A 202 -15.56 -4.57 0.11
N MET A 203 -15.40 -5.87 0.36
CA MET A 203 -14.54 -6.37 1.45
C MET A 203 -13.08 -5.94 1.26
N MET A 204 -12.57 -5.99 0.03
CA MET A 204 -11.21 -5.52 -0.26
C MET A 204 -11.08 -4.01 -0.09
N GLU A 205 -12.11 -3.25 -0.38
CA GLU A 205 -12.18 -1.81 -0.13
C GLU A 205 -12.14 -1.49 1.37
N CYS A 206 -12.97 -2.16 2.20
CA CYS A 206 -12.91 -2.04 3.67
C CYS A 206 -11.49 -2.25 4.19
N LYS A 207 -10.86 -3.35 3.80
CA LYS A 207 -9.49 -3.69 4.18
C LYS A 207 -8.48 -2.62 3.74
N SER A 208 -8.64 -2.10 2.54
CA SER A 208 -7.79 -1.02 2.02
C SER A 208 -7.99 0.30 2.76
N ILE A 209 -9.21 0.62 3.22
CA ILE A 209 -9.47 1.80 4.05
C ILE A 209 -8.71 1.70 5.37
N LEU A 210 -8.82 0.56 6.08
CA LEU A 210 -8.12 0.31 7.33
C LEU A 210 -6.59 0.38 7.16
N GLU A 211 -6.06 -0.29 6.14
CA GLU A 211 -4.62 -0.27 5.85
C GLU A 211 -4.13 1.16 5.52
N ARG A 212 -4.88 1.94 4.74
CA ARG A 212 -4.55 3.35 4.45
C ARG A 212 -4.63 4.24 5.69
N ALA A 213 -5.56 3.95 6.59
CA ALA A 213 -5.65 4.65 7.88
C ALA A 213 -4.52 4.29 8.85
N GLY A 214 -3.66 3.30 8.53
CA GLY A 214 -2.51 2.91 9.34
C GLY A 214 -2.77 1.77 10.31
N PHE A 215 -3.87 1.03 10.13
CA PHE A 215 -4.14 -0.17 10.93
C PHE A 215 -3.39 -1.37 10.38
N ALA A 216 -2.63 -2.02 11.23
CA ALA A 216 -1.92 -3.26 10.94
C ALA A 216 -2.58 -4.44 11.64
N LYS A 217 -2.63 -5.57 10.93
CA LYS A 217 -3.19 -6.82 11.46
C LYS A 217 -2.41 -7.31 12.65
N VAL A 218 -3.12 -7.75 13.69
CA VAL A 218 -2.52 -8.50 14.80
C VAL A 218 -2.24 -9.93 14.32
N PRO A 219 -0.97 -10.39 14.36
CA PRO A 219 -0.61 -11.72 13.88
C PRO A 219 -1.37 -12.84 14.61
N GLY A 220 -1.89 -13.80 13.85
CA GLY A 220 -2.61 -14.95 14.39
C GLY A 220 -4.08 -14.71 14.75
N LEU A 221 -4.54 -13.45 14.76
CA LEU A 221 -5.93 -13.08 15.13
C LEU A 221 -6.75 -12.55 13.95
N CYS A 222 -6.27 -12.72 12.75
CA CYS A 222 -6.98 -12.30 11.55
C CYS A 222 -7.31 -13.49 10.66
N THR A 223 -8.58 -13.57 10.26
CA THR A 223 -9.06 -14.52 9.25
C THR A 223 -9.38 -13.78 7.94
N ARG A 224 -10.06 -14.48 7.03
CA ARG A 224 -10.60 -13.86 5.84
C ARG A 224 -11.68 -12.83 6.17
N HIS A 225 -12.52 -13.11 7.16
CA HIS A 225 -13.74 -12.35 7.48
C HIS A 225 -13.58 -11.50 8.74
N VAL A 226 -12.75 -11.88 9.70
CA VAL A 226 -12.52 -11.12 10.93
C VAL A 226 -11.09 -10.59 10.98
N TRP A 227 -10.94 -9.29 11.24
CA TRP A 227 -9.64 -8.67 11.50
C TRP A 227 -9.60 -8.03 12.88
N ALA A 228 -8.55 -8.35 13.63
CA ALA A 228 -8.09 -7.55 14.76
C ALA A 228 -6.89 -6.72 14.31
N CYS A 229 -6.98 -5.40 14.42
CA CYS A 229 -5.98 -4.46 13.92
C CYS A 229 -5.62 -3.44 15.00
N THR A 230 -4.35 -3.02 15.00
CA THR A 230 -3.88 -1.91 15.84
C THR A 230 -3.35 -0.79 14.97
N HIS A 231 -3.65 0.45 15.36
CA HIS A 231 -3.14 1.63 14.68
C HIS A 231 -1.71 1.91 15.17
N ASP A 232 -0.78 1.92 14.23
CA ASP A 232 0.58 2.41 14.44
C ASP A 232 0.84 3.50 13.40
N PRO A 233 0.93 4.78 13.80
CA PRO A 233 1.19 5.88 12.87
C PRO A 233 2.47 5.68 12.04
N ALA A 234 3.44 4.91 12.57
CA ALA A 234 4.67 4.56 11.86
C ALA A 234 4.46 3.51 10.76
N GLN A 235 3.30 2.83 10.74
CA GLN A 235 2.94 1.81 9.73
C GLN A 235 2.03 2.34 8.62
N ARG A 236 1.71 3.63 8.61
CA ARG A 236 0.99 4.23 7.48
C ARG A 236 1.84 4.16 6.22
N PRO A 237 1.26 3.79 5.06
CA PRO A 237 1.99 3.91 3.80
C PRO A 237 2.46 5.35 3.60
N PRO A 238 3.69 5.57 3.15
CA PRO A 238 4.13 6.92 2.82
C PRO A 238 3.34 7.44 1.62
N MET A 239 2.90 8.68 1.71
CA MET A 239 2.23 9.42 0.65
C MET A 239 3.01 10.72 0.41
N PRO A 240 2.91 11.36 -0.78
CA PRO A 240 3.66 12.59 -1.07
C PRO A 240 3.42 13.73 -0.06
N ASP A 241 2.27 13.74 0.58
CA ASP A 241 1.87 14.67 1.63
C ASP A 241 2.02 14.11 3.06
N SER A 242 2.40 12.85 3.21
CA SER A 242 2.58 12.19 4.50
C SER A 242 3.72 12.82 5.30
N GLY A 243 3.44 13.15 6.55
CA GLY A 243 4.41 13.79 7.44
C GLY A 243 5.67 12.96 7.68
N TRP A 244 5.55 11.64 7.89
CA TRP A 244 6.71 10.80 8.18
C TRP A 244 7.60 10.52 6.96
N SER A 245 7.06 10.56 5.74
CA SER A 245 7.84 10.40 4.50
C SER A 245 8.86 11.53 4.30
N ARG A 246 8.71 12.63 5.01
CA ARG A 246 9.58 13.82 5.02
C ARG A 246 10.47 13.93 6.26
N LYS A 247 10.30 13.02 7.23
CA LYS A 247 11.07 13.05 8.47
C LYS A 247 12.47 12.49 8.25
N LEU A 248 13.41 13.11 8.96
CA LEU A 248 14.77 12.63 9.09
C LEU A 248 14.95 12.12 10.54
N GLY A 249 14.87 10.81 10.72
CA GLY A 249 15.07 10.16 12.01
C GLY A 249 16.52 9.82 12.25
N GLN A 250 16.94 9.71 13.53
CA GLN A 250 18.24 9.20 13.96
C GLN A 250 18.03 8.03 14.91
N VAL A 251 18.86 7.01 14.78
CA VAL A 251 18.87 5.84 15.65
C VAL A 251 20.32 5.54 16.04
N ASP A 252 20.65 5.75 17.30
CA ASP A 252 21.97 5.41 17.85
C ASP A 252 22.00 3.93 18.21
N GLY A 253 23.10 3.23 17.90
CA GLY A 253 23.22 1.78 18.08
C GLY A 253 22.21 0.97 17.26
N ALA A 254 21.82 1.48 16.10
CA ALA A 254 20.85 0.82 15.23
C ALA A 254 21.31 -0.56 14.78
N ILE A 255 20.39 -1.53 14.79
CA ILE A 255 20.65 -2.87 14.28
C ILE A 255 20.02 -2.99 12.89
N VAL A 256 20.86 -3.09 11.88
CA VAL A 256 20.45 -3.31 10.49
C VAL A 256 20.40 -4.80 10.21
N VAL A 257 19.21 -5.30 9.83
CA VAL A 257 18.97 -6.72 9.61
C VAL A 257 18.62 -6.94 8.14
N PRO A 258 19.49 -7.62 7.36
CA PRO A 258 19.20 -8.00 5.99
C PRO A 258 18.19 -9.15 5.91
N PRO A 259 17.54 -9.38 4.75
CA PRO A 259 16.64 -10.50 4.56
C PRO A 259 17.43 -11.84 4.53
N THR A 260 16.87 -12.87 5.14
CA THR A 260 17.41 -14.23 5.13
C THR A 260 16.78 -15.09 4.04
N GLU A 261 15.59 -14.71 3.56
CA GLU A 261 14.83 -15.48 2.57
C GLU A 261 14.56 -14.66 1.29
N GLN A 262 14.31 -15.38 0.19
CA GLN A 262 13.89 -14.74 -1.04
C GLN A 262 12.36 -14.60 -1.06
N GLY A 263 11.87 -13.38 -1.20
CA GLY A 263 10.45 -13.11 -1.26
C GLY A 263 10.13 -11.74 -1.86
N PHE A 264 8.87 -11.53 -2.15
CA PHE A 264 8.38 -10.20 -2.51
C PHE A 264 8.32 -9.31 -1.27
N VAL A 265 7.74 -9.82 -0.19
CA VAL A 265 7.77 -9.24 1.16
C VAL A 265 8.79 -10.02 1.97
N GLN A 266 9.60 -9.33 2.77
CA GLN A 266 10.72 -9.91 3.49
C GLN A 266 10.85 -9.29 4.89
N ALA A 267 11.16 -10.12 5.88
CA ALA A 267 11.54 -9.65 7.21
C ALA A 267 12.97 -9.07 7.14
N ALA A 268 13.07 -7.74 7.12
CA ALA A 268 14.34 -7.01 6.99
C ALA A 268 14.15 -5.54 7.37
N GLY A 269 15.21 -4.85 7.76
CA GLY A 269 15.17 -3.41 8.01
C GLY A 269 15.94 -2.99 9.24
N VAL A 270 15.46 -1.97 9.93
CA VAL A 270 16.15 -1.32 11.04
C VAL A 270 15.42 -1.59 12.35
N LEU A 271 16.17 -2.05 13.36
CA LEU A 271 15.75 -2.08 14.76
C LEU A 271 16.53 -1.01 15.53
N ASP A 272 15.95 -0.45 16.60
CA ASP A 272 16.74 0.33 17.56
C ASP A 272 17.59 -0.59 18.47
N ALA A 273 18.42 -0.02 19.31
CA ALA A 273 19.29 -0.77 20.23
C ALA A 273 18.50 -1.71 21.18
N GLY A 274 17.24 -1.40 21.46
CA GLY A 274 16.32 -2.23 22.25
C GLY A 274 15.55 -3.29 21.46
N GLY A 275 15.81 -3.43 20.15
CA GLY A 275 15.14 -4.39 19.27
C GLY A 275 13.75 -3.97 18.77
N ARG A 276 13.36 -2.70 18.99
CA ARG A 276 12.10 -2.17 18.47
C ARG A 276 12.25 -1.80 16.99
N TYR A 277 11.30 -2.23 16.17
CA TYR A 277 11.32 -1.97 14.72
C TYR A 277 11.08 -0.50 14.39
N ARG A 278 11.90 0.01 13.47
CA ARG A 278 11.79 1.37 12.92
C ARG A 278 11.07 1.31 11.58
N ALA A 279 9.73 1.33 11.64
CA ALA A 279 8.87 1.15 10.48
C ALA A 279 9.06 2.23 9.40
N GLU A 280 9.49 3.44 9.77
CA GLU A 280 9.87 4.51 8.85
C GLU A 280 11.04 4.12 7.92
N GLY A 281 11.84 3.13 8.31
CA GLY A 281 12.90 2.53 7.50
C GLY A 281 12.42 1.52 6.47
N ALA A 282 11.15 1.10 6.50
CA ALA A 282 10.59 0.09 5.60
C ALA A 282 10.50 0.55 4.16
N LEU A 283 10.60 -0.39 3.21
CA LEU A 283 10.26 -0.15 1.81
C LEU A 283 8.78 -0.38 1.57
N TRP A 284 8.08 0.63 1.08
CA TRP A 284 6.67 0.56 0.71
C TRP A 284 6.47 0.62 -0.80
N ARG A 285 5.46 -0.13 -1.28
CA ARG A 285 5.01 -0.11 -2.68
C ARG A 285 3.50 -0.33 -2.74
N ASN A 286 2.77 0.55 -3.43
CA ASN A 286 1.31 0.44 -3.59
C ASN A 286 0.55 0.25 -2.27
N GLY A 287 0.90 1.03 -1.24
CA GLY A 287 0.26 0.92 0.07
C GLY A 287 0.65 -0.31 0.90
N ARG A 288 1.61 -1.13 0.43
CA ARG A 288 2.07 -2.34 1.11
C ARG A 288 3.54 -2.23 1.49
N ALA A 289 3.88 -2.58 2.72
CA ALA A 289 5.26 -2.74 3.14
C ALA A 289 5.88 -3.98 2.47
N LEU A 290 7.01 -3.80 1.79
CA LEU A 290 7.80 -4.89 1.19
C LEU A 290 8.90 -5.38 2.13
N THR A 291 9.26 -4.59 3.14
CA THR A 291 10.08 -5.03 4.27
C THR A 291 9.26 -4.88 5.55
N THR A 292 9.27 -5.93 6.38
CA THR A 292 8.52 -6.03 7.63
C THR A 292 9.47 -6.25 8.79
N ARG A 293 8.98 -6.15 10.02
CA ARG A 293 9.78 -6.33 11.23
C ARG A 293 10.61 -7.63 11.16
N PRO A 294 11.96 -7.56 11.20
CA PRO A 294 12.80 -8.72 11.35
C PRO A 294 12.85 -9.20 12.80
N ALA A 295 13.21 -10.47 13.02
CA ALA A 295 13.56 -10.95 14.33
C ALA A 295 14.87 -10.28 14.81
N MET A 296 15.02 -10.12 16.13
CA MET A 296 16.28 -9.69 16.73
C MET A 296 17.34 -10.74 16.43
N PRO A 297 18.48 -10.39 15.84
CA PRO A 297 19.57 -11.34 15.62
C PRO A 297 20.09 -11.96 16.92
N SER A 298 20.28 -13.26 16.92
CA SER A 298 20.76 -14.01 18.09
C SER A 298 22.30 -14.21 18.14
N GLY A 299 23.00 -13.86 17.05
CA GLY A 299 24.46 -14.00 16.93
C GLY A 299 25.24 -12.72 17.22
N THR A 300 26.56 -12.81 17.07
CA THR A 300 27.44 -11.64 17.13
C THR A 300 27.14 -10.67 15.99
N LEU A 301 26.96 -9.41 16.33
CA LEU A 301 26.77 -8.34 15.33
C LEU A 301 28.14 -7.79 14.91
N THR A 302 28.27 -7.46 13.64
CA THR A 302 29.41 -6.67 13.17
C THR A 302 29.17 -5.21 13.49
N ASP A 303 30.11 -4.57 14.20
CA ASP A 303 30.02 -3.15 14.51
C ASP A 303 30.44 -2.30 13.31
N ARG A 304 29.61 -1.31 12.99
CA ARG A 304 29.88 -0.32 11.96
C ARG A 304 30.00 1.05 12.62
N PRO A 305 31.20 1.57 12.79
CA PRO A 305 31.42 2.88 13.39
C PRO A 305 30.97 4.02 12.48
N GLY A 306 30.75 5.19 13.09
CA GLY A 306 30.41 6.42 12.38
C GLY A 306 28.93 6.62 12.12
N THR A 307 28.62 7.64 11.31
CA THR A 307 27.25 8.07 10.97
C THR A 307 26.90 7.64 9.57
N TRP A 308 25.92 6.78 9.42
CA TRP A 308 25.50 6.22 8.14
C TRP A 308 24.09 6.65 7.75
N LEU A 309 23.89 6.94 6.47
CA LEU A 309 22.57 7.18 5.91
C LEU A 309 21.91 5.85 5.53
N TRP A 310 20.73 5.57 6.03
CA TRP A 310 19.93 4.44 5.63
C TRP A 310 19.39 4.63 4.20
N GLY A 311 19.93 3.89 3.24
CA GLY A 311 19.50 3.90 1.84
C GLY A 311 18.27 3.02 1.58
N GLY A 312 17.98 2.07 2.48
CA GLY A 312 16.88 1.12 2.32
C GLY A 312 17.30 -0.20 1.65
N VAL A 313 16.52 -0.66 0.69
CA VAL A 313 16.76 -1.92 -0.04
C VAL A 313 17.50 -1.65 -1.33
N LEU A 314 18.59 -2.39 -1.57
CA LEU A 314 19.37 -2.29 -2.79
C LEU A 314 18.82 -3.24 -3.88
N TRP A 315 18.27 -2.66 -4.93
CA TRP A 315 17.78 -3.40 -6.09
C TRP A 315 18.85 -3.51 -7.18
N MET A 316 19.13 -4.72 -7.64
CA MET A 316 20.03 -4.97 -8.76
C MET A 316 19.43 -4.58 -10.12
N HIS A 317 18.10 -4.47 -10.21
CA HIS A 317 17.42 -4.07 -11.44
C HIS A 317 17.41 -2.56 -11.57
N PHE A 318 17.93 -2.02 -12.68
CA PHE A 318 18.11 -0.59 -12.94
C PHE A 318 16.87 0.27 -12.62
N GLY A 319 15.68 -0.09 -13.15
CA GLY A 319 14.46 0.69 -12.90
C GLY A 319 14.02 0.69 -11.44
N HIS A 320 14.11 -0.43 -10.74
CA HIS A 320 13.78 -0.49 -9.31
C HIS A 320 14.82 0.25 -8.47
N PHE A 321 16.10 0.20 -8.86
CA PHE A 321 17.12 0.99 -8.20
C PHE A 321 16.79 2.47 -8.28
N LEU A 322 16.48 2.99 -9.48
CA LEU A 322 16.10 4.40 -9.68
C LEU A 322 14.91 4.84 -8.83
N VAL A 323 13.89 3.99 -8.70
CA VAL A 323 12.62 4.41 -8.06
C VAL A 323 12.54 4.05 -6.57
N GLU A 324 13.25 3.04 -6.11
CA GLU A 324 13.10 2.53 -4.75
C GLU A 324 14.40 2.61 -3.92
N SER A 325 15.58 2.34 -4.54
CA SER A 325 16.84 2.46 -3.79
C SER A 325 17.30 3.91 -3.62
N THR A 326 16.87 4.83 -4.46
CA THR A 326 17.17 6.27 -4.31
C THR A 326 16.19 7.00 -3.40
N ALA A 327 15.10 6.35 -3.00
CA ALA A 327 13.93 6.95 -2.36
C ALA A 327 14.21 7.77 -1.07
N ARG A 328 15.37 7.56 -0.45
CA ARG A 328 15.80 8.20 0.80
C ARG A 328 16.96 9.18 0.61
N LEU A 329 17.51 9.27 -0.61
CA LEU A 329 18.69 10.09 -0.90
C LEU A 329 18.40 11.60 -0.94
N TRP A 330 17.13 12.01 -0.84
CA TRP A 330 16.76 13.40 -0.62
C TRP A 330 17.40 14.00 0.65
N ALA A 331 17.67 13.15 1.65
CA ALA A 331 18.30 13.54 2.89
C ALA A 331 19.75 14.05 2.73
N LEU A 332 20.42 13.71 1.63
CA LEU A 332 21.76 14.23 1.32
C LEU A 332 21.81 15.77 1.32
N ASP A 333 20.70 16.43 0.98
CA ASP A 333 20.61 17.89 1.01
C ASP A 333 20.72 18.49 2.42
N GLN A 334 20.34 17.72 3.43
CA GLN A 334 20.34 18.15 4.84
C GLN A 334 21.56 17.65 5.61
N LEU A 335 22.28 16.67 5.07
CA LEU A 335 23.35 15.95 5.78
C LEU A 335 24.76 16.33 5.31
N ASP A 336 24.90 17.25 4.41
CA ASP A 336 26.12 17.64 3.70
C ASP A 336 27.41 17.46 4.53
N GLY A 337 28.26 16.51 4.13
CA GLY A 337 29.53 16.19 4.81
C GLY A 337 29.43 15.59 6.22
N LYS A 338 28.24 15.25 6.70
CA LYS A 338 27.99 14.75 8.06
C LYS A 338 27.78 13.24 8.16
N ILE A 339 28.03 12.50 7.08
CA ILE A 339 27.88 11.05 7.05
C ILE A 339 29.15 10.37 6.52
N ASP A 340 29.43 9.20 7.06
CA ASP A 340 30.59 8.38 6.67
C ASP A 340 30.24 7.43 5.52
N GLY A 341 28.97 7.26 5.19
CA GLY A 341 28.52 6.46 4.05
C GLY A 341 27.01 6.27 3.96
N ILE A 342 26.59 5.55 2.93
CA ILE A 342 25.21 5.15 2.69
C ILE A 342 25.11 3.63 2.82
N LEU A 343 24.22 3.15 3.69
CA LEU A 343 24.05 1.73 3.99
C LEU A 343 22.73 1.20 3.46
N TYR A 344 22.80 0.11 2.72
CA TYR A 344 21.66 -0.65 2.19
C TYR A 344 21.62 -2.06 2.79
N VAL A 345 20.49 -2.76 2.55
CA VAL A 345 20.39 -4.22 2.62
C VAL A 345 20.02 -4.77 1.24
N PRO A 346 20.48 -5.99 0.87
CA PRO A 346 20.17 -6.54 -0.45
C PRO A 346 18.68 -6.89 -0.57
N LYS A 347 18.08 -6.69 -1.76
CA LYS A 347 16.73 -7.19 -2.01
C LYS A 347 16.67 -8.72 -2.00
N ARG A 348 17.74 -9.38 -2.33
CA ARG A 348 17.83 -10.85 -2.34
C ARG A 348 19.07 -11.30 -1.62
N PRO A 349 18.96 -12.21 -0.64
CA PRO A 349 20.13 -12.69 0.14
C PRO A 349 21.30 -13.18 -0.74
N ARG A 350 20.99 -13.82 -1.86
CA ARG A 350 22.00 -14.31 -2.82
C ARG A 350 22.90 -13.23 -3.45
N ASN A 351 22.50 -11.96 -3.37
CA ASN A 351 23.30 -10.86 -3.91
C ASN A 351 24.40 -10.42 -2.95
N GLY A 352 24.38 -10.90 -1.70
CA GLY A 352 25.39 -10.56 -0.70
C GLY A 352 25.50 -9.06 -0.46
N ASP A 353 26.70 -8.58 -0.34
CA ASP A 353 27.08 -7.18 -0.12
C ASP A 353 27.43 -6.43 -1.43
N GLU A 354 27.16 -7.05 -2.58
CA GLU A 354 27.50 -6.50 -3.89
C GLU A 354 26.77 -5.17 -4.14
N VAL A 355 27.55 -4.15 -4.54
CA VAL A 355 27.06 -2.89 -5.08
C VAL A 355 27.62 -2.75 -6.50
N LEU A 356 26.76 -2.60 -7.50
CA LEU A 356 27.15 -2.51 -8.90
C LEU A 356 27.72 -1.13 -9.26
N ASP A 357 28.56 -1.07 -10.27
CA ASP A 357 29.20 0.17 -10.71
C ASP A 357 28.19 1.24 -11.11
N PHE A 358 27.13 0.87 -11.84
CA PHE A 358 26.11 1.85 -12.22
C PHE A 358 25.41 2.47 -10.99
N GLN A 359 25.24 1.70 -9.89
CA GLN A 359 24.64 2.19 -8.65
C GLN A 359 25.57 3.21 -7.98
N ARG A 360 26.86 2.90 -7.89
CA ARG A 360 27.87 3.84 -7.37
C ARG A 360 27.94 5.11 -8.20
N MET A 361 27.99 4.96 -9.53
CA MET A 361 28.04 6.11 -10.46
C MET A 361 26.81 7.01 -10.35
N LEU A 362 25.62 6.42 -10.22
CA LEU A 362 24.40 7.19 -10.06
C LEU A 362 24.35 7.92 -8.71
N ILE A 363 24.76 7.28 -7.63
CA ILE A 363 24.84 7.93 -6.31
C ILE A 363 25.89 9.07 -6.35
N ARG A 364 27.04 8.86 -6.96
CA ARG A 364 28.05 9.92 -7.16
C ARG A 364 27.52 11.09 -7.99
N SER A 365 26.68 10.80 -8.99
CA SER A 365 26.05 11.87 -9.79
C SER A 365 25.12 12.79 -9.00
N LEU A 366 24.77 12.40 -7.77
CA LEU A 366 24.07 13.26 -6.80
C LEU A 366 25.03 14.19 -6.01
N GLY A 367 26.29 14.27 -6.42
CA GLY A 367 27.29 15.15 -5.80
C GLY A 367 27.75 14.66 -4.42
N THR A 368 27.90 13.35 -4.24
CA THR A 368 28.46 12.76 -3.02
C THR A 368 29.51 11.71 -3.35
N GLU A 369 30.62 11.72 -2.61
CA GLU A 369 31.72 10.76 -2.75
C GLU A 369 31.78 9.76 -1.59
N VAL A 370 30.79 9.79 -0.67
CA VAL A 370 30.78 8.87 0.46
C VAL A 370 30.66 7.41 0.03
N PRO A 371 31.24 6.46 0.75
CA PRO A 371 31.13 5.04 0.47
C PRO A 371 29.68 4.56 0.42
N VAL A 372 29.40 3.64 -0.48
CA VAL A 372 28.11 2.92 -0.56
C VAL A 372 28.34 1.48 -0.15
N ALA A 373 27.68 1.05 0.91
CA ALA A 373 27.79 -0.30 1.46
C ALA A 373 26.43 -1.02 1.44
N CYS A 374 26.48 -2.35 1.42
CA CYS A 374 25.31 -3.19 1.50
C CYS A 374 25.55 -4.24 2.61
N ALA A 375 24.74 -4.22 3.68
CA ALA A 375 24.84 -5.18 4.78
C ALA A 375 24.22 -6.52 4.36
N ALA A 376 25.05 -7.55 4.15
CA ALA A 376 24.62 -8.93 3.87
C ALA A 376 24.40 -9.77 5.14
N THR A 377 24.92 -9.31 6.26
CA THR A 377 24.76 -9.89 7.61
C THR A 377 24.27 -8.81 8.57
N PRO A 378 23.68 -9.18 9.72
CA PRO A 378 23.26 -8.18 10.70
C PRO A 378 24.43 -7.33 11.22
N GLU A 379 24.23 -6.01 11.25
CA GLU A 379 25.25 -5.04 11.70
C GLU A 379 24.67 -4.12 12.77
N ARG A 380 25.52 -3.73 13.73
CA ARG A 380 25.23 -2.65 14.68
C ARG A 380 25.90 -1.39 14.17
N VAL A 381 25.12 -0.39 13.83
CA VAL A 381 25.58 0.91 13.33
C VAL A 381 25.61 1.89 14.48
N GLU A 382 26.75 2.56 14.69
CA GLU A 382 26.93 3.53 15.78
C GLU A 382 25.86 4.62 15.74
N ARG A 383 25.66 5.23 14.57
CA ARG A 383 24.57 6.19 14.32
C ARG A 383 24.00 5.99 12.94
N LEU A 384 22.71 5.70 12.86
CA LEU A 384 21.99 5.55 11.60
C LEU A 384 20.98 6.68 11.42
N ILE A 385 21.14 7.44 10.35
CA ILE A 385 20.13 8.42 9.93
C ILE A 385 19.12 7.70 9.06
N VAL A 386 17.84 7.73 9.45
CA VAL A 386 16.75 7.02 8.79
C VAL A 386 15.76 8.02 8.20
N PRO A 387 15.95 8.44 6.93
CA PRO A 387 14.97 9.28 6.25
C PRO A 387 13.69 8.50 5.94
N GLY A 388 12.57 9.17 5.96
CA GLY A 388 11.33 8.63 5.40
C GLY A 388 11.46 8.36 3.90
N GLN A 389 10.60 7.47 3.38
CA GLN A 389 10.57 7.17 1.95
C GLN A 389 9.94 8.35 1.21
N GLY A 390 10.73 9.12 0.46
CA GLY A 390 10.27 10.29 -0.30
C GLY A 390 9.85 9.99 -1.74
N PHE A 391 10.08 8.76 -2.23
CA PHE A 391 9.81 8.35 -3.60
C PHE A 391 9.59 6.83 -3.69
N GLY A 392 8.91 6.33 -4.74
CA GLY A 392 8.68 4.89 -4.89
C GLY A 392 7.58 4.58 -5.89
N LEU A 393 7.37 3.30 -6.20
CA LEU A 393 6.28 2.86 -7.08
C LEU A 393 4.90 3.04 -6.43
N GLY A 394 3.90 3.27 -7.26
CA GLY A 394 2.52 3.49 -6.84
C GLY A 394 2.27 4.93 -6.39
N ALA A 395 1.61 5.13 -5.25
CA ALA A 395 1.23 6.46 -4.76
C ALA A 395 2.41 7.42 -4.56
N MET A 396 3.63 6.88 -4.30
CA MET A 396 4.85 7.69 -4.11
C MET A 396 5.58 8.03 -5.39
N ILE A 397 5.08 7.68 -6.57
CA ILE A 397 5.82 7.85 -7.83
C ILE A 397 5.92 9.31 -8.28
N ALA A 398 5.06 10.19 -7.77
CA ALA A 398 5.20 11.63 -7.93
C ALA A 398 6.37 12.21 -7.10
N GLY A 399 6.80 11.49 -6.08
CA GLY A 399 7.79 11.96 -5.10
C GLY A 399 7.27 13.07 -4.17
N THR A 400 7.89 13.19 -3.00
CA THR A 400 7.67 14.34 -2.12
C THR A 400 8.31 15.60 -2.71
N ASP A 401 7.89 16.78 -2.25
CA ASP A 401 8.51 18.05 -2.67
C ASP A 401 10.00 18.06 -2.33
N GLU A 402 10.37 17.55 -1.16
CA GLU A 402 11.76 17.43 -0.69
C GLU A 402 12.58 16.53 -1.61
N PHE A 403 12.02 15.37 -2.02
CA PHE A 403 12.70 14.46 -2.93
C PHE A 403 12.91 15.10 -4.30
N ARG A 404 11.86 15.69 -4.89
CA ARG A 404 11.96 16.37 -6.18
C ARG A 404 12.95 17.53 -6.14
N ALA A 405 12.89 18.36 -5.09
CA ALA A 405 13.82 19.48 -4.92
C ALA A 405 15.27 19.00 -4.79
N ALA A 406 15.54 17.96 -4.00
CA ALA A 406 16.85 17.37 -3.85
C ALA A 406 17.38 16.80 -5.19
N MET A 407 16.54 16.05 -5.91
CA MET A 407 16.94 15.51 -7.23
C MET A 407 17.25 16.62 -8.23
N ARG A 408 16.43 17.65 -8.32
CA ARG A 408 16.69 18.80 -9.21
C ARG A 408 18.00 19.52 -8.91
N ARG A 409 18.37 19.66 -7.63
CA ARG A 409 19.63 20.31 -7.25
C ARG A 409 20.86 19.44 -7.47
N ARG A 410 20.70 18.12 -7.29
CA ARG A 410 21.83 17.18 -7.20
C ARG A 410 22.06 16.36 -8.44
N SER A 411 20.98 15.88 -9.11
CA SER A 411 21.12 14.91 -10.20
C SER A 411 21.95 15.47 -11.36
N GLY A 412 23.18 14.98 -11.49
CA GLY A 412 24.07 15.38 -12.55
C GLY A 412 24.48 16.86 -12.53
N ARG A 413 24.49 17.52 -11.35
CA ARG A 413 24.87 18.94 -11.25
C ARG A 413 26.21 19.24 -11.89
N ASP A 414 27.20 18.38 -11.66
CA ASP A 414 28.58 18.53 -12.15
C ASP A 414 28.78 17.82 -13.50
N ILE A 415 27.72 17.47 -14.20
CA ILE A 415 27.74 16.86 -15.53
C ILE A 415 27.14 17.87 -16.53
N PRO A 416 27.94 18.40 -17.47
CA PRO A 416 27.43 19.32 -18.49
C PRO A 416 26.40 18.61 -19.40
N ALA A 417 25.49 19.38 -19.95
CA ALA A 417 24.61 18.90 -21.00
C ALA A 417 25.41 18.73 -22.30
N GLU A 418 25.44 17.51 -22.80
CA GLU A 418 26.20 17.17 -24.02
C GLU A 418 25.47 16.08 -24.79
N GLY A 419 25.02 16.37 -26.00
CA GLY A 419 24.27 15.43 -26.81
C GLY A 419 23.33 16.12 -27.80
N PRO A 420 22.51 15.33 -28.51
CA PRO A 420 21.58 15.84 -29.50
C PRO A 420 20.32 16.44 -28.83
N GLU A 421 19.76 17.47 -29.44
CA GLU A 421 18.49 18.06 -29.02
C GLU A 421 17.29 17.15 -29.31
N LYS A 422 17.35 16.35 -30.41
CA LYS A 422 16.31 15.35 -30.75
C LYS A 422 16.83 13.95 -30.49
N LEU A 423 16.22 13.24 -29.54
CA LEU A 423 16.68 11.95 -29.06
C LEU A 423 15.60 10.88 -29.22
N TYR A 424 15.95 9.74 -29.80
CA TYR A 424 15.15 8.53 -29.72
C TYR A 424 15.81 7.52 -28.77
N ILE A 425 15.20 7.29 -27.60
CA ILE A 425 15.69 6.30 -26.63
C ILE A 425 15.12 4.93 -27.02
N SER A 426 15.97 4.13 -27.65
CA SER A 426 15.62 2.82 -28.19
C SER A 426 15.86 1.69 -27.20
N ARG A 427 15.12 0.60 -27.40
CA ARG A 427 15.26 -0.68 -26.71
C ARG A 427 15.62 -1.82 -27.67
N SER A 428 15.81 -1.55 -28.95
CA SER A 428 16.00 -2.56 -30.00
C SER A 428 17.20 -3.49 -29.74
N LYS A 429 18.20 -3.04 -29.00
CA LYS A 429 19.41 -3.81 -28.64
C LYS A 429 19.30 -4.55 -27.31
N LEU A 430 18.20 -4.42 -26.57
CA LEU A 430 17.99 -5.20 -25.37
C LEU A 430 17.61 -6.66 -25.70
N PRO A 431 17.97 -7.63 -24.84
CA PRO A 431 17.57 -9.01 -25.05
C PRO A 431 16.04 -9.17 -25.19
N SER A 432 15.58 -10.08 -26.04
CA SER A 432 14.15 -10.31 -26.34
C SER A 432 13.31 -10.64 -25.10
N GLY A 433 13.88 -11.29 -24.08
CA GLY A 433 13.21 -11.60 -22.80
C GLY A 433 12.86 -10.35 -21.95
N ARG A 434 13.23 -9.14 -22.39
CA ARG A 434 12.89 -7.86 -21.71
C ARG A 434 11.60 -7.23 -22.24
N GLY A 435 10.95 -7.85 -23.25
CA GLY A 435 9.79 -7.29 -23.95
C GLY A 435 10.18 -6.03 -24.76
N ASN A 436 10.03 -6.10 -26.08
CA ASN A 436 10.45 -5.08 -27.02
C ASN A 436 9.29 -4.66 -27.93
N LEU A 437 9.53 -3.70 -28.80
CA LEU A 437 8.66 -3.36 -29.93
C LEU A 437 9.10 -4.13 -31.18
N ILE A 438 8.13 -4.74 -31.87
CA ILE A 438 8.35 -5.28 -33.21
C ILE A 438 8.22 -4.11 -34.19
N GLY A 439 9.19 -3.93 -35.07
CA GLY A 439 9.30 -2.78 -35.96
C GLY A 439 10.13 -1.63 -35.38
N GLU A 440 10.82 -1.84 -34.24
CA GLU A 440 11.62 -0.76 -33.63
C GLU A 440 12.84 -0.37 -34.48
N ALA A 441 13.46 -1.31 -35.19
CA ALA A 441 14.58 -1.01 -36.10
C ALA A 441 14.11 -0.17 -37.30
N GLU A 442 12.95 -0.46 -37.85
CA GLU A 442 12.29 0.32 -38.89
C GLU A 442 11.95 1.74 -38.40
N LEU A 443 11.45 1.84 -37.16
CA LEU A 443 11.17 3.11 -36.49
C LEU A 443 12.43 3.94 -36.32
N GLU A 444 13.53 3.33 -35.88
CA GLU A 444 14.84 4.01 -35.76
C GLU A 444 15.25 4.70 -37.07
N ALA A 445 15.19 3.98 -38.19
CA ALA A 445 15.52 4.56 -39.50
C ALA A 445 14.58 5.71 -39.90
N LYS A 446 13.29 5.60 -39.61
CA LYS A 446 12.30 6.66 -39.86
C LYS A 446 12.55 7.90 -39.00
N LEU A 447 12.88 7.72 -37.73
CA LEU A 447 13.15 8.83 -36.81
C LEU A 447 14.51 9.49 -37.10
N GLN A 448 15.54 8.74 -37.55
CA GLN A 448 16.77 9.30 -38.03
C GLN A 448 16.56 10.24 -39.25
N ALA A 449 15.68 9.84 -40.16
CA ALA A 449 15.30 10.70 -41.29
C ALA A 449 14.53 11.98 -40.86
N GLN A 450 13.97 12.01 -39.62
CA GLN A 450 13.33 13.18 -38.99
C GLN A 450 14.30 13.98 -38.11
N GLY A 451 15.60 13.64 -38.14
CA GLY A 451 16.66 14.33 -37.39
C GLY A 451 16.85 13.88 -35.95
N TYR A 452 16.27 12.73 -35.55
CA TYR A 452 16.52 12.14 -34.26
C TYR A 452 17.81 11.34 -34.24
N THR A 453 18.56 11.45 -33.15
CA THR A 453 19.69 10.56 -32.87
C THR A 453 19.16 9.34 -32.13
N VAL A 454 19.40 8.15 -32.66
CA VAL A 454 19.05 6.88 -32.00
C VAL A 454 20.05 6.60 -30.88
N TYR A 455 19.53 6.39 -29.68
CA TYR A 455 20.32 6.22 -28.48
C TYR A 455 19.97 4.90 -27.76
N HIS A 456 20.99 4.11 -27.46
CA HIS A 456 20.89 2.84 -26.74
C HIS A 456 21.53 2.99 -25.35
N PRO A 457 20.78 3.30 -24.30
CA PRO A 457 21.33 3.61 -22.98
C PRO A 457 22.23 2.52 -22.40
N GLU A 458 21.93 1.25 -22.71
CA GLU A 458 22.68 0.10 -22.22
C GLU A 458 24.12 0.00 -22.75
N LYS A 459 24.49 0.83 -23.74
CA LYS A 459 25.83 0.91 -24.31
C LYS A 459 26.68 2.03 -23.70
N HIS A 460 26.11 2.80 -22.78
CA HIS A 460 26.72 3.99 -22.21
C HIS A 460 26.71 3.97 -20.69
N ASP A 461 27.70 4.55 -20.08
CA ASP A 461 27.74 4.73 -18.65
C ASP A 461 26.69 5.78 -18.15
N ILE A 462 26.53 5.87 -16.86
CA ILE A 462 25.55 6.76 -16.22
C ILE A 462 25.86 8.24 -16.52
N ARG A 463 27.14 8.62 -16.52
CA ARG A 463 27.56 10.01 -16.77
C ARG A 463 27.19 10.46 -18.19
N HIS A 464 27.47 9.62 -19.18
CA HIS A 464 27.10 9.88 -20.57
C HIS A 464 25.57 9.93 -20.75
N GLN A 465 24.83 9.01 -20.11
CA GLN A 465 23.37 9.04 -20.16
C GLN A 465 22.80 10.35 -19.57
N ILE A 466 23.30 10.81 -18.43
CA ILE A 466 22.90 12.07 -17.82
C ILE A 466 23.20 13.26 -18.74
N ALA A 467 24.40 13.34 -19.27
CA ALA A 467 24.81 14.41 -20.22
C ALA A 467 23.87 14.49 -21.41
N THR A 468 23.60 13.31 -22.04
CA THR A 468 22.72 13.18 -23.20
C THR A 468 21.29 13.58 -22.90
N TYR A 469 20.75 13.14 -21.76
CA TYR A 469 19.36 13.45 -21.37
C TYR A 469 19.18 14.93 -21.01
N LYS A 470 20.16 15.54 -20.39
CA LYS A 470 20.17 17.00 -20.12
C LYS A 470 20.19 17.85 -21.38
N ALA A 471 20.82 17.38 -22.45
CA ALA A 471 20.93 18.11 -23.73
C ALA A 471 19.63 18.00 -24.56
N ALA A 472 18.87 16.93 -24.38
CA ALA A 472 17.69 16.63 -25.19
C ALA A 472 16.55 17.58 -24.92
N LYS A 473 15.99 18.20 -25.96
CA LYS A 473 14.81 19.07 -25.91
C LYS A 473 13.54 18.35 -26.38
N LYS A 474 13.70 17.41 -27.31
CA LYS A 474 12.59 16.62 -27.86
C LYS A 474 12.97 15.14 -27.85
N VAL A 475 12.29 14.38 -27.02
CA VAL A 475 12.59 12.96 -26.79
C VAL A 475 11.42 12.09 -27.23
N ILE A 476 11.68 11.12 -28.08
CA ILE A 476 10.80 9.98 -28.32
C ILE A 476 11.43 8.77 -27.63
N ALA A 477 10.67 7.97 -26.91
CA ALA A 477 11.20 6.81 -26.21
C ALA A 477 10.22 5.64 -26.20
N ALA A 478 10.72 4.42 -26.34
CA ALA A 478 9.94 3.25 -25.97
C ALA A 478 9.77 3.18 -24.44
N GLU A 479 8.56 2.84 -23.98
CA GLU A 479 8.24 2.67 -22.55
C GLU A 479 9.32 1.84 -21.84
N GLY A 480 9.96 2.41 -20.81
CA GLY A 480 11.06 1.73 -20.13
C GLY A 480 11.71 2.53 -19.01
N SER A 481 12.63 1.85 -18.29
CA SER A 481 13.30 2.42 -17.11
C SER A 481 14.18 3.65 -17.41
N ALA A 482 14.61 3.82 -18.66
CA ALA A 482 15.37 4.99 -19.08
C ALA A 482 14.59 6.30 -18.88
N LEU A 483 13.24 6.24 -19.00
CA LEU A 483 12.37 7.39 -18.78
C LEU A 483 12.32 7.83 -17.31
N HIS A 484 12.55 6.93 -16.36
CA HIS A 484 12.70 7.33 -14.95
C HIS A 484 13.99 8.15 -14.73
N MET A 485 15.07 7.79 -15.41
CA MET A 485 16.31 8.56 -15.32
C MET A 485 16.21 9.90 -16.07
N LEU A 486 15.59 9.90 -17.25
CA LEU A 486 15.27 11.11 -17.97
C LEU A 486 14.48 12.10 -17.10
N ALA A 487 13.43 11.63 -16.42
CA ALA A 487 12.61 12.46 -15.53
C ALA A 487 13.44 13.15 -14.42
N MET A 488 14.45 12.47 -13.87
CA MET A 488 15.29 13.02 -12.78
C MET A 488 16.25 14.12 -13.23
N VAL A 489 16.56 14.20 -14.54
CA VAL A 489 17.61 15.10 -15.05
C VAL A 489 17.14 16.07 -16.14
N ALA A 490 15.98 15.81 -16.77
CA ALA A 490 15.37 16.70 -17.74
C ALA A 490 14.83 17.97 -17.09
N ASP A 491 14.86 19.06 -17.85
CA ASP A 491 14.22 20.32 -17.44
C ASP A 491 12.76 20.42 -17.93
N ASP A 492 12.09 21.48 -17.59
CA ASP A 492 10.70 21.76 -17.96
C ASP A 492 10.49 22.08 -19.44
N SER A 493 11.59 22.34 -20.19
CA SER A 493 11.56 22.57 -21.63
C SER A 493 11.57 21.27 -22.44
N THR A 494 11.91 20.13 -21.83
CA THR A 494 12.00 18.84 -22.51
C THR A 494 10.61 18.28 -22.84
N GLU A 495 10.34 18.07 -24.13
CA GLU A 495 9.13 17.43 -24.63
C GLU A 495 9.37 15.93 -24.78
N VAL A 496 8.46 15.09 -24.23
CA VAL A 496 8.60 13.63 -24.25
C VAL A 496 7.40 12.98 -24.91
N ALA A 497 7.63 12.10 -25.89
CA ALA A 497 6.67 11.13 -26.39
C ALA A 497 7.06 9.72 -25.93
N MET A 498 6.17 9.05 -25.22
CA MET A 498 6.38 7.69 -24.75
C MET A 498 5.55 6.71 -25.59
N ILE A 499 6.22 5.83 -26.33
CA ILE A 499 5.58 4.76 -27.10
C ILE A 499 5.33 3.58 -26.16
N VAL A 500 4.06 3.29 -25.91
CA VAL A 500 3.62 2.18 -25.09
C VAL A 500 3.92 0.85 -25.78
N ARG A 501 4.53 -0.09 -25.07
CA ARG A 501 4.91 -1.41 -25.63
C ARG A 501 3.88 -2.50 -25.37
N ARG A 502 3.02 -2.28 -24.38
CA ARG A 502 2.10 -3.29 -23.84
C ARG A 502 1.08 -2.65 -22.92
N PRO A 503 -0.10 -3.24 -22.74
CA PRO A 503 -1.02 -2.81 -21.69
C PRO A 503 -0.41 -3.14 -20.31
N SER A 504 -0.05 -2.12 -19.53
CA SER A 504 0.48 -2.31 -18.18
C SER A 504 0.35 -1.05 -17.31
N GLY A 505 0.24 -1.24 -15.99
CA GLY A 505 0.25 -0.11 -15.04
C GLY A 505 1.61 0.64 -14.96
N ALA A 506 2.67 0.12 -15.61
CA ALA A 506 3.98 0.78 -15.65
C ALA A 506 3.92 2.10 -16.43
N THR A 507 3.11 2.17 -17.48
CA THR A 507 2.87 3.37 -18.28
C THR A 507 2.46 4.54 -17.40
N ARG A 508 1.42 4.35 -16.56
CA ARG A 508 0.93 5.38 -15.65
C ARG A 508 1.99 5.83 -14.63
N ASN A 509 2.79 4.90 -14.11
CA ASN A 509 3.89 5.27 -13.19
C ASN A 509 4.94 6.16 -13.88
N ILE A 510 5.32 5.86 -15.12
CA ILE A 510 6.29 6.66 -15.88
C ILE A 510 5.69 8.03 -16.23
N GLU A 511 4.45 8.07 -16.68
CA GLU A 511 3.71 9.30 -16.98
C GLU A 511 3.64 10.23 -15.75
N THR A 512 3.21 9.70 -14.60
CA THR A 512 3.14 10.46 -13.34
C THR A 512 4.52 10.95 -12.91
N HIS A 513 5.56 10.13 -13.03
CA HIS A 513 6.93 10.51 -12.69
C HIS A 513 7.42 11.67 -13.57
N LEU A 514 7.32 11.52 -14.90
CA LEU A 514 7.69 12.58 -15.84
C LEU A 514 6.93 13.87 -15.53
N THR A 515 5.61 13.80 -15.41
CA THR A 515 4.77 14.97 -15.12
C THR A 515 5.18 15.67 -13.83
N ALA A 516 5.40 14.92 -12.75
CA ALA A 516 5.75 15.50 -11.45
C ALA A 516 7.15 16.17 -11.44
N PHE A 517 8.09 15.64 -12.22
CA PHE A 517 9.48 16.13 -12.22
C PHE A 517 9.74 17.21 -13.26
N THR A 518 9.13 17.14 -14.44
CA THR A 518 9.33 18.13 -15.50
C THR A 518 8.24 19.21 -15.52
N GLY A 519 7.13 19.03 -14.77
CA GLY A 519 5.97 19.92 -14.83
C GLY A 519 5.12 19.73 -16.10
N ARG A 520 5.49 18.82 -17.01
CA ARG A 520 4.82 18.58 -18.29
C ARG A 520 4.48 17.10 -18.46
N ALA A 521 3.23 16.80 -18.80
CA ALA A 521 2.82 15.44 -19.11
C ALA A 521 3.43 14.97 -20.44
N PRO A 522 3.95 13.73 -20.54
CA PRO A 522 4.42 13.19 -21.79
C PRO A 522 3.25 12.88 -22.74
N ALA A 523 3.50 12.96 -24.05
CA ALA A 523 2.59 12.41 -25.04
C ALA A 523 2.63 10.87 -24.98
N VAL A 524 1.56 10.24 -24.51
CA VAL A 524 1.46 8.77 -24.45
C VAL A 524 0.94 8.24 -25.78
N ILE A 525 1.76 7.49 -26.48
CA ILE A 525 1.50 6.96 -27.82
C ILE A 525 1.20 5.47 -27.73
N THR A 526 -0.05 5.09 -28.01
CA THR A 526 -0.56 3.71 -27.83
C THR A 526 -0.79 2.96 -29.16
N GLN A 527 -0.08 3.34 -30.21
CA GLN A 527 -0.29 2.86 -31.57
C GLN A 527 0.36 1.49 -31.79
N LEU A 528 -0.22 0.47 -31.18
CA LEU A 528 0.10 -0.93 -31.40
C LEU A 528 -0.96 -1.57 -32.30
N ARG A 529 -0.54 -2.35 -33.28
CA ARG A 529 -1.40 -3.17 -34.11
C ARG A 529 -1.86 -4.44 -33.36
N ARG A 530 -0.90 -5.06 -32.64
CA ARG A 530 -1.11 -6.30 -31.87
C ARG A 530 -0.17 -6.35 -30.68
N SER A 531 -0.52 -7.21 -29.74
CA SER A 531 0.37 -7.60 -28.63
C SER A 531 0.64 -9.09 -28.69
N TRP A 532 1.87 -9.48 -28.44
CA TRP A 532 2.34 -10.86 -28.50
C TRP A 532 2.91 -11.28 -27.14
N LYS A 533 2.52 -12.43 -26.63
CA LYS A 533 3.05 -12.99 -25.39
C LYS A 533 3.83 -14.27 -25.67
N PRO A 534 4.90 -14.58 -24.90
CA PRO A 534 5.54 -15.88 -24.95
C PRO A 534 4.55 -17.01 -24.68
N LEU A 535 4.70 -18.16 -25.34
CA LEU A 535 3.87 -19.34 -25.11
C LEU A 535 3.94 -19.77 -23.64
N GLY A 536 2.79 -20.16 -23.08
CA GLY A 536 2.66 -20.58 -21.68
C GLY A 536 2.54 -19.41 -20.69
N PRO A 537 2.75 -19.67 -19.37
CA PRO A 537 2.61 -18.65 -18.34
C PRO A 537 3.66 -17.54 -18.49
N ALA A 538 3.26 -16.40 -19.02
CA ALA A 538 4.13 -15.26 -19.27
C ALA A 538 3.64 -14.00 -18.52
N LYS A 539 4.59 -13.27 -17.92
CA LYS A 539 4.27 -12.00 -17.26
C LYS A 539 4.19 -10.87 -18.30
N PRO A 540 3.28 -9.90 -18.19
CA PRO A 540 3.15 -8.81 -19.17
C PRO A 540 4.45 -8.08 -19.50
N ARG A 541 5.42 -8.04 -18.59
CA ARG A 541 6.73 -7.41 -18.82
C ARG A 541 7.54 -8.03 -19.97
N THR A 542 7.23 -9.28 -20.35
CA THR A 542 7.92 -10.01 -21.43
C THR A 542 7.16 -9.93 -22.77
N TRP A 543 6.01 -9.29 -22.80
CA TRP A 543 5.21 -9.15 -24.02
C TRP A 543 5.89 -8.22 -25.02
N MET A 544 5.61 -8.45 -26.30
CA MET A 544 6.10 -7.65 -27.41
C MET A 544 4.92 -6.92 -28.07
N GLY A 545 5.08 -5.62 -28.32
CA GLY A 545 4.10 -4.83 -29.07
C GLY A 545 4.49 -4.73 -30.53
N GLU A 546 3.58 -5.04 -31.45
CA GLU A 546 3.73 -4.81 -32.88
C GLU A 546 3.30 -3.38 -33.20
N LEU A 547 4.19 -2.57 -33.76
CA LEU A 547 3.90 -1.18 -34.09
C LEU A 547 2.96 -1.07 -35.29
N ASP A 548 1.93 -0.23 -35.13
CA ASP A 548 1.14 0.28 -36.26
C ASP A 548 1.87 1.50 -36.84
N MET A 549 2.74 1.28 -37.82
CA MET A 549 3.62 2.32 -38.34
C MET A 549 2.87 3.54 -38.93
N PRO A 550 1.80 3.38 -39.74
CA PRO A 550 0.99 4.51 -40.23
C PRO A 550 0.34 5.31 -39.10
N ALA A 551 -0.31 4.61 -38.15
CA ALA A 551 -0.98 5.25 -37.04
C ALA A 551 0.01 5.92 -36.07
N LEU A 552 1.18 5.31 -35.85
CA LEU A 552 2.28 5.89 -35.06
C LEU A 552 2.81 7.18 -35.68
N GLN A 553 3.04 7.20 -36.99
CA GLN A 553 3.43 8.41 -37.71
C GLN A 553 2.43 9.54 -37.51
N ALA A 554 1.15 9.27 -37.75
CA ALA A 554 0.08 10.25 -37.60
C ALA A 554 -0.02 10.78 -36.15
N ALA A 555 0.17 9.91 -35.14
CA ALA A 555 0.17 10.31 -33.73
C ALA A 555 1.36 11.19 -33.38
N LEU A 556 2.57 10.85 -33.81
CA LEU A 556 3.79 11.64 -33.57
C LEU A 556 3.73 13.00 -34.27
N ALA A 557 3.17 13.06 -35.50
CA ALA A 557 2.98 14.33 -36.22
C ALA A 557 1.97 15.24 -35.52
N ARG A 558 0.81 14.71 -35.12
CA ARG A 558 -0.19 15.49 -34.36
C ARG A 558 0.35 16.08 -33.06
N GLN A 559 1.26 15.37 -32.41
CA GLN A 559 1.91 15.82 -31.18
C GLN A 559 3.17 16.70 -31.43
N GLY A 560 3.46 17.01 -32.70
CA GLY A 560 4.58 17.88 -33.07
C GLY A 560 5.98 17.27 -32.89
N PHE A 561 6.09 15.95 -32.73
CA PHE A 561 7.39 15.28 -32.59
C PHE A 561 8.10 15.07 -33.92
N ILE A 562 7.36 14.88 -35.01
CA ILE A 562 7.89 14.80 -36.38
C ILE A 562 7.16 15.81 -37.26
N GLY A 563 7.81 16.21 -38.34
CA GLY A 563 7.20 17.09 -39.36
C GLY A 563 6.16 16.37 -40.20
N ASP A 564 5.37 17.13 -40.95
CA ASP A 564 4.42 16.56 -41.91
C ASP A 564 5.17 15.69 -42.92
N ALA A 565 4.81 14.41 -42.93
CA ALA A 565 5.48 13.45 -43.76
C ALA A 565 4.96 13.54 -45.20
N LYS A 566 5.87 13.76 -46.15
CA LYS A 566 5.56 13.70 -47.60
C LYS A 566 5.12 12.29 -48.03
N THR A 567 5.44 11.25 -47.26
CA THR A 567 5.10 9.85 -47.52
C THR A 567 4.61 9.16 -46.25
N THR A 568 3.51 8.40 -46.35
CA THR A 568 3.00 7.58 -45.26
C THR A 568 3.94 6.41 -44.98
N TRP A 569 4.26 6.17 -43.69
CA TRP A 569 5.02 4.99 -43.31
C TRP A 569 4.23 3.73 -43.64
N GLN A 570 4.88 2.77 -44.24
CA GLN A 570 4.22 1.53 -44.61
C GLN A 570 4.04 0.63 -43.39
N PRO A 571 2.98 -0.18 -43.33
CA PRO A 571 2.84 -1.24 -42.33
C PRO A 571 4.07 -2.16 -42.33
N LEU A 572 4.35 -2.77 -41.16
CA LEU A 572 5.40 -3.77 -41.07
C LEU A 572 5.11 -4.95 -42.00
N ASP A 573 6.14 -5.45 -42.65
CA ASP A 573 6.04 -6.66 -43.46
C ASP A 573 5.70 -7.88 -42.58
N PRO A 574 4.63 -8.66 -42.89
CA PRO A 574 4.26 -9.84 -42.12
C PRO A 574 5.36 -10.90 -41.99
N GLY A 575 6.25 -11.00 -42.97
CA GLY A 575 7.41 -11.90 -42.93
C GLY A 575 8.40 -11.49 -41.84
N THR A 576 8.72 -10.19 -41.77
CA THR A 576 9.57 -9.62 -40.73
C THR A 576 8.98 -9.83 -39.34
N VAL A 577 7.65 -9.66 -39.18
CA VAL A 577 6.97 -9.91 -37.91
C VAL A 577 7.11 -11.38 -37.49
N ARG A 578 6.85 -12.31 -38.40
CA ARG A 578 7.00 -13.76 -38.14
C ARG A 578 8.44 -14.14 -37.79
N GLU A 579 9.42 -13.65 -38.51
CA GLU A 579 10.84 -13.89 -38.23
C GLU A 579 11.24 -13.45 -36.81
N ARG A 580 10.74 -12.29 -36.37
CA ARG A 580 11.02 -11.75 -35.02
C ARG A 580 10.34 -12.56 -33.91
N LEU A 581 9.15 -13.07 -34.15
CA LEU A 581 8.39 -13.83 -33.16
C LEU A 581 8.85 -15.30 -33.12
N GLY A 582 9.10 -15.91 -34.27
CA GLY A 582 9.28 -17.34 -34.41
C GLY A 582 8.05 -18.09 -33.82
N ASP A 583 8.24 -19.39 -33.53
CA ASP A 583 7.20 -20.25 -32.97
C ASP A 583 7.05 -20.13 -31.43
N ARG A 584 7.58 -19.05 -30.83
CA ARG A 584 7.65 -18.88 -29.38
C ARG A 584 6.64 -17.93 -28.78
N PHE A 585 5.84 -17.28 -29.62
CA PHE A 585 4.86 -16.28 -29.20
C PHE A 585 3.49 -16.56 -29.78
N GLU A 586 2.46 -16.17 -29.04
CA GLU A 586 1.05 -16.17 -29.46
C GLU A 586 0.46 -14.78 -29.34
N GLU A 587 -0.52 -14.46 -30.18
CA GLU A 587 -1.24 -13.19 -30.13
C GLU A 587 -2.03 -13.10 -28.82
N VAL A 588 -2.01 -11.94 -28.21
CA VAL A 588 -2.86 -11.65 -27.03
C VAL A 588 -4.21 -11.19 -27.54
N ALA A 589 -5.25 -11.97 -27.24
CA ALA A 589 -6.63 -11.65 -27.59
C ALA A 589 -7.15 -10.40 -26.85
#